data_442ac27f62b3f1970425a045050aafdd
#
_entry.id   442ac27f62b3f1970425a045050aafdd
#
_cell.length_a   1.000
_cell.length_b   1.000
_cell.length_c   1.000
_cell.angle_alpha   90.00
_cell.angle_beta   90.00
_cell.angle_gamma   90.00
#
_symmetry.space_group_name_H-M   'P 1'
#
loop_
_entity.id
_entity.type
_entity.pdbx_description
1 polymer ?
#
loop_
_entity_poly.entity_id
_entity_poly.type
_entity_poly.pdbx_seq_one_letter_code
_entity_poly.pdbx_strand_id
1 'polypeptide(L)'
;MNYNLDDLIQKNNNNLLYNVVQQLQTVIYDITSQKNTDIIINQIKNIIILMNKIIAENQKNTEQIRKDIKQLNDLITTQFKTKGKKKYQDGEYVGEFKNGLRDGKGTFYYYENNEYGRKKYEGDWKNDKIEGKGKMIWKTGQVYEGEWSNNLKEGKGIETWMDGQKYEGNFKNSKCEGKGVFYYTNGDRYEGDFKNNNRHGSGIMYYKRDGKIGKSMGDFLDDKPSGKHVFLQPDGRVTVEIAN
;
A
#
# COMPACT_ATOMS: atom_id res chain seq x y z
N MET A 1 52.39 -30.23 32.14
CA MET A 1 50.94 -30.38 32.00
C MET A 1 50.64 -30.36 30.50
N ASN A 2 50.47 -31.51 29.90
CA ASN A 2 50.06 -31.61 28.51
C ASN A 2 48.53 -31.42 28.48
N TYR A 3 48.08 -30.26 28.13
CA TYR A 3 46.65 -30.03 27.78
C TYR A 3 46.42 -30.73 26.44
N ASN A 4 45.48 -31.69 26.44
CA ASN A 4 45.04 -32.34 25.22
C ASN A 4 44.36 -31.30 24.33
N LEU A 5 44.72 -31.27 23.05
CA LEU A 5 44.17 -30.32 22.07
C LEU A 5 42.63 -30.38 21.99
N ASP A 6 42.09 -31.59 22.20
CA ASP A 6 40.63 -31.82 22.19
C ASP A 6 39.95 -31.16 23.41
N ASP A 7 40.58 -31.13 24.59
CA ASP A 7 40.05 -30.44 25.78
C ASP A 7 40.06 -28.92 25.61
N LEU A 8 41.07 -28.39 24.92
CA LEU A 8 41.13 -26.95 24.58
C LEU A 8 40.08 -26.55 23.56
N ILE A 9 39.84 -27.39 22.54
CA ILE A 9 38.81 -27.19 21.51
C ILE A 9 37.43 -27.27 22.15
N GLN A 10 37.17 -28.25 23.01
CA GLN A 10 35.90 -28.42 23.70
C GLN A 10 35.63 -27.28 24.70
N LYS A 11 36.68 -26.78 25.38
CA LYS A 11 36.58 -25.64 26.29
C LYS A 11 36.30 -24.32 25.55
N ASN A 12 36.92 -24.12 24.38
CA ASN A 12 36.63 -22.98 23.51
C ASN A 12 35.22 -23.03 22.93
N ASN A 13 34.76 -24.20 22.49
CA ASN A 13 33.41 -24.40 21.96
C ASN A 13 32.35 -24.18 23.05
N ASN A 14 32.58 -24.62 24.27
CA ASN A 14 31.67 -24.38 25.40
C ASN A 14 31.57 -22.88 25.74
N ASN A 15 32.71 -22.16 25.73
CA ASN A 15 32.69 -20.72 25.92
C ASN A 15 31.95 -19.97 24.81
N LEU A 16 32.11 -20.41 23.56
CA LEU A 16 31.43 -19.80 22.40
C LEU A 16 29.93 -20.08 22.45
N LEU A 17 29.53 -21.30 22.79
CA LEU A 17 28.12 -21.69 22.97
C LEU A 17 27.48 -20.92 24.15
N TYR A 18 28.20 -20.77 25.28
CA TYR A 18 27.75 -19.97 26.40
C TYR A 18 27.48 -18.52 25.99
N ASN A 19 28.37 -17.90 25.22
CA ASN A 19 28.19 -16.53 24.73
C ASN A 19 26.97 -16.42 23.82
N VAL A 20 26.71 -17.40 22.97
CA VAL A 20 25.50 -17.43 22.12
C VAL A 20 24.23 -17.48 22.97
N VAL A 21 24.23 -18.34 24.03
CA VAL A 21 23.08 -18.44 24.93
C VAL A 21 22.81 -17.14 25.67
N GLN A 22 23.84 -16.44 26.16
CA GLN A 22 23.69 -15.15 26.83
C GLN A 22 23.16 -14.06 25.87
N GLN A 23 23.62 -14.04 24.63
CA GLN A 23 23.10 -13.09 23.63
C GLN A 23 21.66 -13.40 23.27
N LEU A 24 21.27 -14.68 23.14
CA LEU A 24 19.87 -15.06 22.92
C LEU A 24 18.95 -14.62 24.06
N GLN A 25 19.40 -14.78 25.32
CA GLN A 25 18.63 -14.30 26.48
C GLN A 25 18.42 -12.77 26.43
N THR A 26 19.43 -12.02 26.02
CA THR A 26 19.33 -10.56 25.83
C THR A 26 18.33 -10.20 24.74
N VAL A 27 18.37 -10.92 23.62
CA VAL A 27 17.39 -10.70 22.51
C VAL A 27 15.96 -11.01 22.98
N ILE A 28 15.76 -12.10 23.71
CA ILE A 28 14.44 -12.46 24.26
C ILE A 28 13.94 -11.34 25.19
N TYR A 29 14.79 -10.81 26.07
CA TYR A 29 14.47 -9.69 26.94
C TYR A 29 14.11 -8.43 26.14
N ASP A 30 14.87 -8.11 25.11
CA ASP A 30 14.63 -6.93 24.27
C ASP A 30 13.33 -7.03 23.47
N ILE A 31 12.96 -8.22 23.00
CA ILE A 31 11.67 -8.53 22.37
C ILE A 31 10.52 -8.31 23.35
N THR A 32 10.63 -8.84 24.56
CA THR A 32 9.57 -8.75 25.58
C THR A 32 9.40 -7.33 26.12
N SER A 33 10.46 -6.53 26.11
CA SER A 33 10.45 -5.13 26.55
C SER A 33 10.11 -4.13 25.44
N GLN A 34 9.69 -4.59 24.26
CA GLN A 34 9.29 -3.78 23.09
C GLN A 34 10.36 -2.76 22.62
N LYS A 35 11.62 -3.12 22.71
CA LYS A 35 12.71 -2.30 22.19
C LYS A 35 12.68 -2.17 20.65
N ASN A 36 13.43 -1.20 20.17
CA ASN A 36 13.54 -0.90 18.72
C ASN A 36 13.88 -2.16 17.91
N THR A 37 13.03 -2.45 16.93
CA THR A 37 13.09 -3.64 16.06
C THR A 37 14.40 -3.75 15.29
N ASP A 38 15.02 -2.63 14.89
CA ASP A 38 16.28 -2.64 14.15
C ASP A 38 17.46 -3.10 15.04
N ILE A 39 17.44 -2.75 16.33
CA ILE A 39 18.42 -3.20 17.30
C ILE A 39 18.32 -4.72 17.48
N ILE A 40 17.09 -5.21 17.65
CA ILE A 40 16.82 -6.65 17.82
C ILE A 40 17.27 -7.43 16.58
N ILE A 41 16.94 -6.96 15.37
CA ILE A 41 17.35 -7.59 14.11
C ILE A 41 18.89 -7.65 14.00
N ASN A 42 19.60 -6.60 14.36
CA ASN A 42 21.07 -6.57 14.31
C ASN A 42 21.70 -7.53 15.33
N GLN A 43 21.15 -7.61 16.53
CA GLN A 43 21.59 -8.58 17.54
C GLN A 43 21.43 -10.02 17.05
N ILE A 44 20.28 -10.33 16.44
CA ILE A 44 20.00 -11.67 15.89
C ILE A 44 20.94 -12.00 14.72
N LYS A 45 21.22 -11.04 13.82
CA LYS A 45 22.21 -11.24 12.75
C LYS A 45 23.61 -11.58 13.30
N ASN A 46 24.04 -10.91 14.37
CA ASN A 46 25.32 -11.19 15.01
C ASN A 46 25.36 -12.59 15.63
N ILE A 47 24.26 -13.03 16.25
CA ILE A 47 24.13 -14.39 16.78
C ILE A 47 24.23 -15.43 15.65
N ILE A 48 23.58 -15.20 14.52
CA ILE A 48 23.65 -16.08 13.35
C ILE A 48 25.08 -16.17 12.81
N ILE A 49 25.83 -15.07 12.76
CA ILE A 49 27.24 -15.06 12.34
C ILE A 49 28.09 -15.91 13.31
N LEU A 50 27.85 -15.76 14.62
CA LEU A 50 28.55 -16.51 15.64
C LEU A 50 28.26 -18.03 15.55
N MET A 51 26.98 -18.39 15.36
CA MET A 51 26.55 -19.77 15.18
C MET A 51 27.15 -20.40 13.92
N ASN A 52 27.26 -19.66 12.82
CA ASN A 52 27.92 -20.13 11.61
C ASN A 52 29.41 -20.42 11.81
N LYS A 53 30.11 -19.64 12.67
CA LYS A 53 31.51 -19.93 13.05
C LYS A 53 31.60 -21.23 13.84
N ILE A 54 30.71 -21.46 14.82
CA ILE A 54 30.64 -22.69 15.58
C ILE A 54 30.42 -23.91 14.68
N ILE A 55 29.55 -23.77 13.68
CA ILE A 55 29.25 -24.82 12.68
C ILE A 55 30.49 -25.18 11.88
N ALA A 56 31.27 -24.18 11.46
CA ALA A 56 32.51 -24.41 10.70
C ALA A 56 33.57 -25.19 11.50
N GLU A 57 33.56 -25.04 12.83
CA GLU A 57 34.52 -25.69 13.73
C GLU A 57 34.07 -27.09 14.20
N ASN A 58 32.77 -27.42 14.15
CA ASN A 58 32.21 -28.67 14.69
C ASN A 58 31.33 -29.42 13.68
N GLN A 59 31.93 -30.38 12.96
CA GLN A 59 31.22 -31.15 11.92
C GLN A 59 30.12 -32.12 12.41
N LYS A 60 30.03 -32.48 13.66
CA LYS A 60 29.10 -33.50 14.18
C LYS A 60 27.71 -33.03 14.56
N ASN A 61 27.48 -31.73 14.79
CA ASN A 61 26.13 -31.17 15.15
C ASN A 61 25.54 -30.23 14.10
N THR A 62 26.06 -30.26 12.90
CA THR A 62 25.83 -29.27 11.84
C THR A 62 24.37 -29.18 11.37
N GLU A 63 23.67 -30.32 11.30
CA GLU A 63 22.31 -30.37 10.72
C GLU A 63 21.25 -29.77 11.65
N GLN A 64 21.36 -30.04 12.97
CA GLN A 64 20.41 -29.46 13.93
C GLN A 64 20.58 -27.94 14.04
N ILE A 65 21.80 -27.47 14.12
CA ILE A 65 22.12 -26.04 14.20
C ILE A 65 21.67 -25.30 12.91
N ARG A 66 21.81 -25.91 11.73
CA ARG A 66 21.27 -25.35 10.47
C ARG A 66 19.76 -25.24 10.50
N LYS A 67 19.05 -26.21 11.04
CA LYS A 67 17.60 -26.16 11.23
C LYS A 67 17.21 -25.03 12.17
N ASP A 68 17.94 -24.89 13.28
CA ASP A 68 17.65 -23.85 14.29
C ASP A 68 17.93 -22.44 13.73
N ILE A 69 19.01 -22.26 12.95
CA ILE A 69 19.29 -21.00 12.24
C ILE A 69 18.18 -20.70 11.23
N LYS A 70 17.72 -21.70 10.48
CA LYS A 70 16.61 -21.51 9.53
C LYS A 70 15.34 -21.09 10.26
N GLN A 71 14.99 -21.77 11.37
CA GLN A 71 13.84 -21.42 12.18
C GLN A 71 13.97 -19.99 12.76
N LEU A 72 15.15 -19.59 13.21
CA LEU A 72 15.39 -18.25 13.74
C LEU A 72 15.25 -17.19 12.63
N ASN A 73 15.78 -17.44 11.45
CA ASN A 73 15.60 -16.55 10.28
C ASN A 73 14.13 -16.46 9.86
N ASP A 74 13.42 -17.58 9.85
CA ASP A 74 11.99 -17.61 9.55
C ASP A 74 11.20 -16.82 10.61
N LEU A 75 11.55 -16.95 11.90
CA LEU A 75 10.94 -16.19 12.99
C LEU A 75 11.18 -14.68 12.83
N ILE A 76 12.40 -14.27 12.47
CA ILE A 76 12.73 -12.86 12.21
C ILE A 76 11.89 -12.30 11.07
N THR A 77 11.82 -13.04 9.96
CA THR A 77 11.06 -12.60 8.78
C THR A 77 9.55 -12.62 9.01
N THR A 78 9.06 -13.48 9.92
CA THR A 78 7.62 -13.60 10.20
C THR A 78 7.13 -12.65 11.28
N GLN A 79 7.91 -12.30 12.27
CA GLN A 79 7.47 -11.42 13.36
C GLN A 79 7.78 -9.93 13.16
N PHE A 80 8.78 -9.59 12.37
CA PHE A 80 9.24 -8.22 12.22
C PHE A 80 8.93 -7.65 10.83
N LYS A 81 8.51 -6.39 10.81
CA LYS A 81 8.48 -5.61 9.59
C LYS A 81 9.91 -5.34 9.14
N THR A 82 10.24 -5.76 7.94
CA THR A 82 11.53 -5.46 7.31
C THR A 82 11.34 -4.48 6.18
N LYS A 83 12.32 -3.62 5.91
CA LYS A 83 12.34 -2.78 4.72
C LYS A 83 13.26 -3.41 3.69
N GLY A 84 12.84 -3.39 2.43
CA GLY A 84 13.62 -4.00 1.37
C GLY A 84 13.09 -3.72 -0.02
N LYS A 85 13.72 -4.39 -0.98
CA LYS A 85 13.42 -4.33 -2.41
C LYS A 85 13.24 -5.75 -2.93
N LYS A 86 12.17 -5.99 -3.70
CA LYS A 86 11.87 -7.31 -4.26
C LYS A 86 11.29 -7.16 -5.66
N LYS A 87 11.77 -7.98 -6.59
CA LYS A 87 11.23 -8.08 -7.96
C LYS A 87 10.09 -9.09 -8.00
N TYR A 88 9.06 -8.75 -8.77
CA TYR A 88 7.89 -9.57 -9.08
C TYR A 88 7.77 -9.70 -10.60
N GLN A 89 6.84 -10.51 -11.07
CA GLN A 89 6.63 -10.72 -12.50
C GLN A 89 6.24 -9.43 -13.25
N ASP A 90 5.47 -8.55 -12.61
CA ASP A 90 4.90 -7.33 -13.20
C ASP A 90 5.59 -6.03 -12.76
N GLY A 91 6.62 -6.10 -11.90
CA GLY A 91 7.31 -4.92 -11.42
C GLY A 91 8.27 -5.15 -10.27
N GLU A 92 8.60 -4.06 -9.58
CA GLU A 92 9.51 -4.05 -8.46
C GLU A 92 8.90 -3.28 -7.29
N TYR A 93 8.92 -3.89 -6.11
CA TYR A 93 8.49 -3.27 -4.87
C TYR A 93 9.67 -2.80 -4.03
N VAL A 94 9.53 -1.61 -3.45
CA VAL A 94 10.45 -1.04 -2.45
C VAL A 94 9.62 -0.57 -1.27
N GLY A 95 9.79 -1.19 -0.11
CA GLY A 95 8.95 -0.85 1.03
C GLY A 95 9.04 -1.83 2.18
N GLU A 96 8.00 -1.83 3.02
CA GLU A 96 7.89 -2.66 4.20
C GLU A 96 7.32 -4.04 3.84
N PHE A 97 7.88 -5.05 4.50
CA PHE A 97 7.44 -6.44 4.41
C PHE A 97 7.11 -6.97 5.79
N LYS A 98 6.10 -7.82 5.86
CA LYS A 98 5.78 -8.65 7.02
C LYS A 98 5.49 -10.07 6.54
N ASN A 99 6.15 -11.06 7.12
CA ASN A 99 6.01 -12.47 6.71
C ASN A 99 6.38 -12.69 5.22
N GLY A 100 7.32 -11.91 4.68
CA GLY A 100 7.70 -11.97 3.26
C GLY A 100 6.69 -11.36 2.28
N LEU A 101 5.55 -10.88 2.77
CA LEU A 101 4.50 -10.18 2.02
C LEU A 101 4.69 -8.67 2.13
N ARG A 102 4.26 -7.92 1.13
CA ARG A 102 4.19 -6.44 1.19
C ARG A 102 3.17 -6.06 2.27
N ASP A 103 3.63 -5.35 3.31
CA ASP A 103 2.79 -4.97 4.45
C ASP A 103 3.36 -3.72 5.13
N GLY A 104 2.63 -2.63 5.12
CA GLY A 104 3.03 -1.30 5.57
C GLY A 104 3.19 -0.33 4.40
N LYS A 105 4.11 0.63 4.49
CA LYS A 105 4.34 1.64 3.45
C LYS A 105 5.29 1.11 2.38
N GLY A 106 4.95 1.37 1.11
CA GLY A 106 5.82 0.98 0.01
C GLY A 106 5.42 1.51 -1.34
N THR A 107 6.37 1.41 -2.25
CA THR A 107 6.21 1.82 -3.65
C THR A 107 6.38 0.62 -4.56
N PHE A 108 5.46 0.44 -5.49
CA PHE A 108 5.56 -0.55 -6.55
C PHE A 108 5.76 0.16 -7.89
N TYR A 109 6.84 -0.16 -8.56
CA TYR A 109 7.16 0.30 -9.91
C TYR A 109 6.81 -0.80 -10.89
N TYR A 110 5.79 -0.58 -11.71
CA TYR A 110 5.33 -1.55 -12.70
C TYR A 110 6.22 -1.56 -13.94
N TYR A 111 6.48 -2.76 -14.51
CA TYR A 111 7.17 -2.87 -15.79
C TYR A 111 6.32 -2.38 -16.96
N GLU A 112 6.97 -2.04 -18.06
CA GLU A 112 6.31 -1.46 -19.25
C GLU A 112 5.24 -2.39 -19.86
N ASN A 113 5.41 -3.69 -19.78
CA ASN A 113 4.51 -4.70 -20.34
C ASN A 113 3.42 -5.18 -19.39
N ASN A 114 3.15 -4.45 -18.28
CA ASN A 114 2.08 -4.87 -17.38
C ASN A 114 0.69 -4.69 -18.03
N GLU A 115 -0.18 -5.66 -17.82
CA GLU A 115 -1.50 -5.79 -18.43
C GLU A 115 -2.44 -4.60 -18.13
N TYR A 116 -2.31 -3.97 -16.95
CA TYR A 116 -3.22 -2.93 -16.50
C TYR A 116 -2.74 -1.51 -16.80
N GLY A 117 -1.68 -1.34 -17.59
CA GLY A 117 -1.13 -0.02 -17.91
C GLY A 117 -0.72 0.81 -16.70
N ARG A 118 -0.44 0.17 -15.56
CA ARG A 118 0.02 0.84 -14.35
C ARG A 118 1.48 1.25 -14.50
N LYS A 119 1.84 2.41 -13.91
CA LYS A 119 3.22 2.90 -13.89
C LYS A 119 3.82 2.83 -12.50
N LYS A 120 3.11 3.33 -11.50
CA LYS A 120 3.61 3.40 -10.13
C LYS A 120 2.43 3.39 -9.15
N TYR A 121 2.57 2.65 -8.06
CA TYR A 121 1.74 2.82 -6.86
C TYR A 121 2.63 3.18 -5.68
N GLU A 122 2.19 4.13 -4.85
CA GLU A 122 2.84 4.53 -3.62
C GLU A 122 1.79 4.66 -2.51
N GLY A 123 1.93 3.90 -1.44
CA GLY A 123 0.93 3.91 -0.38
C GLY A 123 1.03 2.73 0.57
N ASP A 124 -0.13 2.43 1.17
CA ASP A 124 -0.28 1.36 2.14
C ASP A 124 -0.49 0.00 1.47
N TRP A 125 0.10 -1.01 2.08
CA TRP A 125 0.00 -2.40 1.69
C TRP A 125 -0.37 -3.26 2.88
N LYS A 126 -1.14 -4.32 2.66
CA LYS A 126 -1.46 -5.33 3.65
C LYS A 126 -1.58 -6.69 3.00
N ASN A 127 -0.74 -7.64 3.46
CA ASN A 127 -0.72 -9.01 2.94
C ASN A 127 -0.70 -9.06 1.40
N ASP A 128 0.26 -8.38 0.76
CA ASP A 128 0.45 -8.25 -0.70
C ASP A 128 -0.66 -7.51 -1.45
N LYS A 129 -1.64 -6.93 -0.76
CA LYS A 129 -2.71 -6.13 -1.36
C LYS A 129 -2.51 -4.64 -1.10
N ILE A 130 -2.92 -3.83 -2.06
CA ILE A 130 -3.09 -2.40 -1.88
C ILE A 130 -4.25 -2.19 -0.90
N GLU A 131 -3.99 -1.44 0.17
CA GLU A 131 -4.92 -1.19 1.26
C GLU A 131 -4.69 0.23 1.82
N GLY A 132 -5.66 0.81 2.56
CA GLY A 132 -5.48 2.10 3.22
C GLY A 132 -5.39 3.27 2.24
N LYS A 133 -4.38 4.15 2.40
CA LYS A 133 -4.22 5.34 1.54
C LYS A 133 -3.07 5.17 0.57
N GLY A 134 -3.28 5.62 -0.67
CA GLY A 134 -2.23 5.55 -1.67
C GLY A 134 -2.53 6.26 -2.97
N LYS A 135 -1.48 6.40 -3.78
CA LYS A 135 -1.49 7.06 -5.07
C LYS A 135 -1.10 6.08 -6.17
N MET A 136 -1.97 5.89 -7.14
CA MET A 136 -1.71 5.13 -8.35
C MET A 136 -1.52 6.08 -9.53
N ILE A 137 -0.51 5.83 -10.32
CA ILE A 137 -0.23 6.54 -11.57
C ILE A 137 -0.26 5.50 -12.68
N TRP A 138 -1.03 5.77 -13.73
CA TRP A 138 -1.07 4.95 -14.94
C TRP A 138 -0.17 5.54 -16.03
N LYS A 139 0.20 4.74 -17.00
CA LYS A 139 1.00 5.15 -18.18
C LYS A 139 0.31 6.20 -19.03
N THR A 140 -1.01 6.17 -19.05
CA THR A 140 -1.84 7.19 -19.70
C THR A 140 -1.72 8.57 -19.09
N GLY A 141 -1.06 8.72 -17.93
CA GLY A 141 -1.05 9.97 -17.16
C GLY A 141 -2.21 10.11 -16.17
N GLN A 142 -3.16 9.19 -16.17
CA GLN A 142 -4.20 9.15 -15.16
C GLN A 142 -3.61 8.96 -13.77
N VAL A 143 -4.18 9.62 -12.77
CA VAL A 143 -3.74 9.54 -11.37
C VAL A 143 -4.96 9.33 -10.48
N TYR A 144 -4.87 8.40 -9.55
CA TYR A 144 -5.81 8.28 -8.43
C TYR A 144 -5.07 8.44 -7.12
N GLU A 145 -5.59 9.26 -6.22
CA GLU A 145 -5.09 9.44 -4.87
C GLU A 145 -6.25 9.34 -3.88
N GLY A 146 -6.24 8.35 -3.01
CA GLY A 146 -7.38 8.10 -2.13
C GLY A 146 -7.25 6.82 -1.34
N GLU A 147 -8.42 6.35 -0.89
CA GLU A 147 -8.55 5.14 -0.10
C GLU A 147 -8.63 3.91 -1.00
N TRP A 148 -8.09 2.81 -0.49
CA TRP A 148 -8.01 1.52 -1.16
C TRP A 148 -8.43 0.41 -0.22
N SER A 149 -9.11 -0.59 -0.75
CA SER A 149 -9.34 -1.85 -0.06
C SER A 149 -9.26 -3.01 -1.03
N ASN A 150 -8.48 -4.04 -0.67
CA ASN A 150 -8.30 -5.26 -1.47
C ASN A 150 -7.93 -4.98 -2.94
N ASN A 151 -7.01 -4.04 -3.22
CA ASN A 151 -6.59 -3.59 -4.56
C ASN A 151 -7.65 -2.79 -5.35
N LEU A 152 -8.76 -2.41 -4.74
CA LEU A 152 -9.82 -1.62 -5.34
C LEU A 152 -9.84 -0.21 -4.75
N LYS A 153 -10.18 0.80 -5.58
CA LYS A 153 -10.48 2.14 -5.07
C LYS A 153 -11.74 2.07 -4.23
N GLU A 154 -11.67 2.59 -2.99
CA GLU A 154 -12.73 2.55 -2.00
C GLU A 154 -12.76 3.86 -1.22
N GLY A 155 -13.88 4.20 -0.57
CA GLY A 155 -13.98 5.39 0.26
C GLY A 155 -13.74 6.70 -0.48
N LYS A 156 -13.04 7.66 0.13
CA LYS A 156 -12.78 8.98 -0.45
C LYS A 156 -11.52 8.98 -1.32
N GLY A 157 -11.62 9.67 -2.47
CA GLY A 157 -10.48 9.81 -3.37
C GLY A 157 -10.66 10.88 -4.42
N ILE A 158 -9.55 11.16 -5.09
CA ILE A 158 -9.46 12.08 -6.22
C ILE A 158 -8.89 11.32 -7.40
N GLU A 159 -9.58 11.34 -8.52
CA GLU A 159 -9.13 10.80 -9.80
C GLU A 159 -8.98 11.92 -10.81
N THR A 160 -7.82 12.00 -11.45
CA THR A 160 -7.52 12.97 -12.50
C THR A 160 -7.14 12.22 -13.77
N TRP A 161 -7.81 12.51 -14.88
CA TRP A 161 -7.53 11.91 -16.18
C TRP A 161 -6.52 12.75 -16.98
N MET A 162 -5.96 12.14 -18.02
CA MET A 162 -4.94 12.77 -18.86
C MET A 162 -5.42 14.06 -19.55
N ASP A 163 -6.71 14.13 -19.88
CA ASP A 163 -7.34 15.30 -20.48
C ASP A 163 -7.62 16.44 -19.50
N GLY A 164 -7.31 16.26 -18.20
CA GLY A 164 -7.50 17.26 -17.16
C GLY A 164 -8.85 17.20 -16.47
N GLN A 165 -9.75 16.30 -16.86
CA GLN A 165 -10.96 16.03 -16.07
C GLN A 165 -10.57 15.50 -14.68
N LYS A 166 -11.40 15.81 -13.68
CA LYS A 166 -11.16 15.40 -12.30
C LYS A 166 -12.47 14.98 -11.63
N TYR A 167 -12.44 13.88 -10.91
CA TYR A 167 -13.48 13.51 -9.95
C TYR A 167 -12.93 13.56 -8.53
N GLU A 168 -13.72 14.11 -7.63
CA GLU A 168 -13.43 14.17 -6.20
C GLU A 168 -14.67 13.70 -5.43
N GLY A 169 -14.61 12.56 -4.78
CA GLY A 169 -15.79 11.98 -4.13
C GLY A 169 -15.55 10.60 -3.59
N ASN A 170 -16.66 9.87 -3.45
CA ASN A 170 -16.64 8.52 -2.93
C ASN A 170 -16.47 7.50 -4.06
N PHE A 171 -15.75 6.43 -3.73
CA PHE A 171 -15.54 5.26 -4.58
C PHE A 171 -16.05 4.01 -3.89
N LYS A 172 -16.54 3.08 -4.68
CA LYS A 172 -16.90 1.73 -4.26
C LYS A 172 -16.54 0.74 -5.36
N ASN A 173 -15.76 -0.29 -5.02
CA ASN A 173 -15.30 -1.27 -5.99
C ASN A 173 -14.69 -0.63 -7.26
N SER A 174 -13.85 0.39 -7.09
CA SER A 174 -13.19 1.16 -8.15
C SER A 174 -14.12 2.00 -9.05
N LYS A 175 -15.36 2.21 -8.66
CA LYS A 175 -16.32 3.06 -9.36
C LYS A 175 -16.68 4.30 -8.53
N CYS A 176 -16.96 5.43 -9.17
CA CYS A 176 -17.56 6.58 -8.51
C CYS A 176 -18.95 6.19 -7.99
N GLU A 177 -19.19 6.45 -6.70
CA GLU A 177 -20.40 6.03 -6.00
C GLU A 177 -20.75 7.05 -4.91
N GLY A 178 -22.06 7.30 -4.67
CA GLY A 178 -22.50 8.26 -3.65
C GLY A 178 -22.16 9.70 -4.01
N LYS A 179 -21.84 10.56 -3.03
CA LYS A 179 -21.59 11.98 -3.27
C LYS A 179 -20.22 12.24 -3.86
N GLY A 180 -20.18 13.17 -4.85
CA GLY A 180 -18.94 13.61 -5.48
C GLY A 180 -19.10 14.85 -6.33
N VAL A 181 -17.95 15.35 -6.80
CA VAL A 181 -17.85 16.50 -7.72
C VAL A 181 -17.03 16.07 -8.92
N PHE A 182 -17.58 16.25 -10.10
CA PHE A 182 -16.88 16.02 -11.36
C PHE A 182 -16.58 17.36 -12.04
N TYR A 183 -15.33 17.59 -12.36
CA TYR A 183 -14.84 18.79 -13.03
C TYR A 183 -14.52 18.48 -14.49
N TYR A 184 -15.15 19.17 -15.40
CA TYR A 184 -14.96 19.05 -16.85
C TYR A 184 -13.87 20.02 -17.34
N THR A 185 -13.22 19.69 -18.44
CA THR A 185 -12.14 20.52 -19.02
C THR A 185 -12.62 21.87 -19.53
N ASN A 186 -13.89 22.00 -19.88
CA ASN A 186 -14.49 23.26 -20.31
C ASN A 186 -14.85 24.23 -19.16
N GLY A 187 -14.50 23.84 -17.91
CA GLY A 187 -14.77 24.60 -16.70
C GLY A 187 -16.17 24.38 -16.10
N ASP A 188 -16.98 23.52 -16.68
CA ASP A 188 -18.22 23.05 -16.06
C ASP A 188 -17.91 22.12 -14.90
N ARG A 189 -18.85 21.92 -13.97
CA ARG A 189 -18.75 20.91 -12.94
C ARG A 189 -20.12 20.37 -12.56
N TYR A 190 -20.16 19.10 -12.20
CA TYR A 190 -21.32 18.45 -11.59
C TYR A 190 -21.02 18.18 -10.11
N GLU A 191 -21.99 18.47 -9.26
CA GLU A 191 -21.93 18.20 -7.82
C GLU A 191 -23.21 17.46 -7.42
N GLY A 192 -23.10 16.20 -7.01
CA GLY A 192 -24.29 15.39 -6.73
C GLY A 192 -23.98 13.94 -6.46
N ASP A 193 -25.01 13.11 -6.69
CA ASP A 193 -24.94 11.67 -6.52
C ASP A 193 -24.35 10.99 -7.76
N PHE A 194 -23.59 9.95 -7.50
CA PHE A 194 -23.02 9.04 -8.51
C PHE A 194 -23.41 7.60 -8.21
N LYS A 195 -23.59 6.82 -9.25
CA LYS A 195 -23.79 5.37 -9.17
C LYS A 195 -23.12 4.70 -10.35
N ASN A 196 -22.24 3.74 -10.04
CA ASN A 196 -21.49 2.99 -11.06
C ASN A 196 -20.77 3.90 -12.09
N ASN A 197 -20.13 5.00 -11.67
CA ASN A 197 -19.47 6.04 -12.47
C ASN A 197 -20.39 7.06 -13.17
N ASN A 198 -21.70 6.88 -13.15
CA ASN A 198 -22.65 7.77 -13.80
C ASN A 198 -23.23 8.76 -12.78
N ARG A 199 -23.58 9.97 -13.22
CA ARG A 199 -24.42 10.88 -12.44
C ARG A 199 -25.77 10.23 -12.23
N HIS A 200 -26.22 10.22 -10.97
CA HIS A 200 -27.45 9.54 -10.57
C HIS A 200 -28.08 10.28 -9.40
N GLY A 201 -29.41 10.12 -9.16
CA GLY A 201 -30.05 10.85 -8.07
C GLY A 201 -29.94 12.36 -8.21
N SER A 202 -29.94 13.09 -7.09
CA SER A 202 -30.00 14.55 -7.10
C SER A 202 -28.63 15.20 -7.31
N GLY A 203 -28.59 16.24 -8.13
CA GLY A 203 -27.35 16.96 -8.39
C GLY A 203 -27.53 18.35 -8.99
N ILE A 204 -26.42 19.07 -9.04
CA ILE A 204 -26.31 20.41 -9.61
C ILE A 204 -25.22 20.39 -10.67
N MET A 205 -25.57 20.72 -11.88
CA MET A 205 -24.62 21.04 -12.95
C MET A 205 -24.36 22.53 -12.97
N TYR A 206 -23.14 22.95 -12.89
CA TYR A 206 -22.68 24.32 -13.05
C TYR A 206 -22.07 24.48 -14.43
N TYR A 207 -22.60 25.42 -15.19
CA TYR A 207 -22.12 25.74 -16.54
C TYR A 207 -21.35 27.06 -16.53
N LYS A 208 -20.13 27.03 -17.04
CA LYS A 208 -19.31 28.24 -17.20
C LYS A 208 -19.37 28.72 -18.63
N ARG A 209 -19.96 29.89 -18.87
CA ARG A 209 -20.06 30.52 -20.19
C ARG A 209 -19.69 32.00 -20.06
N ASP A 210 -18.72 32.46 -20.85
CA ASP A 210 -18.28 33.87 -20.89
C ASP A 210 -17.96 34.45 -19.49
N GLY A 211 -17.32 33.65 -18.64
CA GLY A 211 -16.95 34.04 -17.28
C GLY A 211 -18.13 34.06 -16.28
N LYS A 212 -19.35 33.80 -16.73
CA LYS A 212 -20.55 33.72 -15.87
C LYS A 212 -20.93 32.25 -15.62
N ILE A 213 -21.62 32.00 -14.49
CA ILE A 213 -22.03 30.65 -14.07
C ILE A 213 -23.54 30.55 -14.08
N GLY A 214 -24.05 29.64 -14.90
CA GLY A 214 -25.41 29.13 -14.80
C GLY A 214 -25.46 27.83 -14.02
N LYS A 215 -26.67 27.42 -13.62
CA LYS A 215 -26.88 26.17 -12.88
C LYS A 215 -28.08 25.43 -13.42
N SER A 216 -28.00 24.09 -13.43
CA SER A 216 -29.16 23.20 -13.59
C SER A 216 -29.24 22.29 -12.38
N MET A 217 -30.37 22.28 -11.71
CA MET A 217 -30.62 21.51 -10.50
C MET A 217 -31.78 20.53 -10.75
N GLY A 218 -31.59 19.27 -10.45
CA GLY A 218 -32.60 18.23 -10.64
C GLY A 218 -32.03 16.85 -10.45
N ASP A 219 -32.83 15.86 -10.84
CA ASP A 219 -32.40 14.46 -10.73
C ASP A 219 -31.76 13.99 -12.03
N PHE A 220 -30.88 13.01 -11.87
CA PHE A 220 -30.15 12.35 -12.95
C PHE A 220 -30.37 10.84 -12.88
N LEU A 221 -30.49 10.22 -14.02
CA LEU A 221 -30.55 8.77 -14.18
C LEU A 221 -29.54 8.35 -15.26
N ASP A 222 -28.50 7.68 -14.85
CA ASP A 222 -27.43 7.19 -15.73
C ASP A 222 -26.92 8.26 -16.72
N ASP A 223 -26.40 9.35 -16.15
CA ASP A 223 -25.87 10.55 -16.83
C ASP A 223 -26.89 11.45 -17.53
N LYS A 224 -28.16 11.08 -17.61
CA LYS A 224 -29.20 11.87 -18.24
C LYS A 224 -30.00 12.64 -17.19
N PRO A 225 -30.36 13.89 -17.47
CA PRO A 225 -31.38 14.61 -16.70
C PRO A 225 -32.66 13.77 -16.64
N SER A 226 -33.34 13.75 -15.49
CA SER A 226 -34.57 13.00 -15.28
C SER A 226 -35.57 13.81 -14.47
N GLY A 227 -36.81 13.84 -14.91
CA GLY A 227 -37.85 14.57 -14.22
C GLY A 227 -37.68 16.09 -14.29
N LYS A 228 -38.06 16.81 -13.23
CA LYS A 228 -38.07 18.29 -13.20
C LYS A 228 -36.68 18.86 -12.96
N HIS A 229 -36.24 19.71 -13.88
CA HIS A 229 -35.02 20.50 -13.75
C HIS A 229 -35.29 21.98 -13.64
N VAL A 230 -34.61 22.66 -12.74
CA VAL A 230 -34.62 24.09 -12.56
C VAL A 230 -33.31 24.67 -13.07
N PHE A 231 -33.39 25.56 -14.06
CA PHE A 231 -32.24 26.23 -14.64
C PHE A 231 -32.18 27.67 -14.14
N LEU A 232 -31.06 28.05 -13.56
CA LEU A 232 -30.71 29.44 -13.26
C LEU A 232 -29.69 29.89 -14.30
N GLN A 233 -30.15 30.79 -15.20
CA GLN A 233 -29.29 31.35 -16.24
C GLN A 233 -28.27 32.35 -15.66
N PRO A 234 -27.14 32.60 -16.35
CA PRO A 234 -26.13 33.55 -15.89
C PRO A 234 -26.65 35.01 -15.79
N ASP A 235 -27.75 35.35 -16.47
CA ASP A 235 -28.42 36.65 -16.41
C ASP A 235 -29.49 36.75 -15.31
N GLY A 236 -29.65 35.69 -14.50
CA GLY A 236 -30.63 35.64 -13.40
C GLY A 236 -31.98 35.07 -13.78
N ARG A 237 -32.25 34.77 -15.03
CA ARG A 237 -33.53 34.14 -15.45
C ARG A 237 -33.60 32.71 -14.93
N VAL A 238 -34.80 32.32 -14.51
CA VAL A 238 -35.12 30.98 -14.06
C VAL A 238 -36.07 30.31 -15.04
N THR A 239 -35.74 29.12 -15.50
CA THR A 239 -36.62 28.27 -16.31
C THR A 239 -36.76 26.90 -15.66
N VAL A 240 -37.86 26.22 -15.94
CA VAL A 240 -38.15 24.87 -15.48
C VAL A 240 -38.43 24.00 -16.70
N GLU A 241 -37.73 22.88 -16.78
CA GLU A 241 -37.94 21.92 -17.86
C GLU A 241 -38.23 20.54 -17.24
N ILE A 242 -38.97 19.70 -17.95
CA ILE A 242 -39.25 18.33 -17.59
C ILE A 242 -38.48 17.44 -18.57
N ALA A 243 -37.48 16.74 -18.08
CA ALA A 243 -36.75 15.73 -18.84
C ALA A 243 -37.53 14.40 -18.81
N ASN A 244 -37.75 13.82 -19.97
CA ASN A 244 -38.45 12.54 -20.14
C ASN A 244 -37.50 11.37 -20.09
#